data_bbbaf2cc1e340e76a045f1b1668957ac
#
_entry.id   bbbaf2cc1e340e76a045f1b1668957ac
#
_cell.length_a   1.000
_cell.length_b   1.000
_cell.length_c   1.000
_cell.angle_alpha   90.00
_cell.angle_beta   90.00
_cell.angle_gamma   90.00
#
_symmetry.space_group_name_H-M   'P 1'
#
loop_
_entity.id
_entity.type
_entity.pdbx_description
1 polymer ?
#
loop_
_entity_poly.entity_id
_entity_poly.type
_entity_poly.pdbx_seq_one_letter_code
_entity_poly.pdbx_strand_id
1 'polypeptide(L)'
;SDPKNFEKVVDDKTRAFYGETLPNPYLRVFPIKEVSDIGKKYNIPLIVDNTAAPIICKPIEHGAAVVVYSLTKYIGGHGTVVGGALIDGGNFDWTANPKRQPLFNEPDASYGGVVWGKAVPELTGANVSFAVRASVTLLSVHRAALATDKAFGIIQGLETVALRMKQHCSNAEKTVDHLSKHKKVARVIYPTKYEGDIGKRAKKYLNGGNGALIGIELKGGIESGKKFIEALKMFYHVANIGDARSLAIHPATTTHSQLTEQELIAAGVTPGSIRLCIGLEHIDDIIDDLDQALSAS
;
A
#
# COMPACT_ATOMS: atom_id res chain seq x y z
N SER A 1 -10.53 -9.70 -6.97
CA SER A 1 -10.03 -10.82 -6.16
C SER A 1 -11.15 -11.34 -5.28
N ASP A 2 -11.41 -12.64 -5.36
CA ASP A 2 -12.40 -13.33 -4.53
C ASP A 2 -11.76 -13.63 -3.16
N PRO A 3 -12.30 -13.14 -2.03
CA PRO A 3 -11.77 -13.43 -0.70
C PRO A 3 -11.78 -14.93 -0.38
N LYS A 4 -12.70 -15.71 -0.94
CA LYS A 4 -12.76 -17.18 -0.75
C LYS A 4 -11.50 -17.91 -1.22
N ASN A 5 -10.69 -17.29 -2.08
CA ASN A 5 -9.42 -17.90 -2.51
C ASN A 5 -8.41 -17.96 -1.36
N PHE A 6 -8.50 -17.10 -0.36
CA PHE A 6 -7.70 -17.21 0.86
C PHE A 6 -8.04 -18.48 1.64
N GLU A 7 -9.32 -18.82 1.73
CA GLU A 7 -9.75 -20.04 2.43
C GLU A 7 -9.26 -21.32 1.75
N LYS A 8 -9.24 -21.33 0.41
CA LYS A 8 -8.81 -22.51 -0.38
C LYS A 8 -7.34 -22.89 -0.20
N VAL A 9 -6.50 -21.93 0.21
CA VAL A 9 -5.04 -22.13 0.37
C VAL A 9 -4.62 -22.26 1.84
N VAL A 10 -5.58 -22.32 2.78
CA VAL A 10 -5.28 -22.53 4.19
C VAL A 10 -4.79 -23.96 4.41
N ASP A 11 -3.64 -24.09 5.03
CA ASP A 11 -3.04 -25.34 5.50
C ASP A 11 -2.47 -25.18 6.92
N ASP A 12 -1.84 -26.22 7.45
CA ASP A 12 -1.24 -26.21 8.79
C ASP A 12 0.00 -25.30 8.89
N LYS A 13 0.59 -24.91 7.76
CA LYS A 13 1.75 -24.03 7.69
C LYS A 13 1.38 -22.57 7.53
N THR A 14 0.13 -22.26 7.19
CA THR A 14 -0.35 -20.88 7.03
C THR A 14 -0.26 -20.14 8.37
N ARG A 15 0.56 -19.09 8.46
CA ARG A 15 0.83 -18.31 9.68
C ARG A 15 0.06 -16.99 9.73
N ALA A 16 -0.10 -16.35 8.59
CA ALA A 16 -0.81 -15.08 8.45
C ALA A 16 -1.41 -14.95 7.06
N PHE A 17 -2.45 -14.14 6.92
CA PHE A 17 -2.86 -13.56 5.65
C PHE A 17 -2.20 -12.19 5.51
N TYR A 18 -1.82 -11.85 4.29
CA TYR A 18 -1.23 -10.55 3.97
C TYR A 18 -1.94 -9.93 2.76
N GLY A 19 -2.16 -8.62 2.80
CA GLY A 19 -2.71 -7.89 1.68
C GLY A 19 -2.39 -6.41 1.76
N GLU A 20 -2.46 -5.72 0.60
CA GLU A 20 -2.31 -4.28 0.51
C GLU A 20 -3.68 -3.63 0.34
N THR A 21 -3.96 -2.53 1.04
CA THR A 21 -5.24 -1.80 0.93
C THR A 21 -5.53 -1.39 -0.51
N LEU A 22 -4.53 -0.82 -1.20
CA LEU A 22 -4.57 -0.41 -2.61
C LEU A 22 -3.39 -1.03 -3.37
N PRO A 23 -3.49 -2.32 -3.77
CA PRO A 23 -2.39 -3.02 -4.42
C PRO A 23 -2.12 -2.48 -5.83
N ASN A 24 -0.87 -2.13 -6.09
CA ASN A 24 -0.38 -1.79 -7.42
C ASN A 24 -0.20 -3.08 -8.25
N PRO A 25 -0.50 -3.12 -9.56
CA PRO A 25 -0.93 -2.02 -10.43
C PRO A 25 -2.45 -1.81 -10.52
N TYR A 26 -3.24 -2.75 -10.04
CA TYR A 26 -4.69 -2.76 -10.30
C TYR A 26 -5.50 -1.81 -9.39
N LEU A 27 -4.98 -1.38 -8.26
CA LEU A 27 -5.66 -0.50 -7.29
C LEU A 27 -7.05 -1.00 -6.87
N ARG A 28 -7.25 -2.31 -6.86
CA ARG A 28 -8.51 -2.96 -6.43
C ARG A 28 -8.52 -3.02 -4.92
N VAL A 29 -9.39 -2.26 -4.29
CA VAL A 29 -9.48 -2.22 -2.83
C VAL A 29 -9.59 -3.63 -2.24
N PHE A 30 -8.69 -3.94 -1.30
CA PHE A 30 -8.58 -5.24 -0.67
C PHE A 30 -9.82 -5.56 0.19
N PRO A 31 -10.35 -6.78 0.18
CA PRO A 31 -11.52 -7.18 0.96
C PRO A 31 -11.15 -7.45 2.43
N ILE A 32 -10.83 -6.40 3.19
CA ILE A 32 -10.23 -6.48 4.53
C ILE A 32 -11.10 -7.32 5.49
N LYS A 33 -12.37 -6.94 5.62
CA LYS A 33 -13.29 -7.60 6.55
C LYS A 33 -13.52 -9.06 6.19
N GLU A 34 -13.74 -9.33 4.90
CA GLU A 34 -14.03 -10.66 4.40
C GLU A 34 -12.86 -11.61 4.61
N VAL A 35 -11.62 -11.16 4.36
CA VAL A 35 -10.40 -11.97 4.61
C VAL A 35 -10.12 -12.08 6.10
N SER A 36 -10.36 -11.03 6.89
CA SER A 36 -10.25 -11.10 8.35
C SER A 36 -11.20 -12.12 8.95
N ASP A 37 -12.46 -12.17 8.47
CA ASP A 37 -13.44 -13.14 8.98
C ASP A 37 -13.04 -14.59 8.65
N ILE A 38 -12.46 -14.83 7.47
CA ILE A 38 -11.85 -16.12 7.14
C ILE A 38 -10.69 -16.41 8.09
N GLY A 39 -9.81 -15.44 8.35
CA GLY A 39 -8.69 -15.59 9.28
C GLY A 39 -9.14 -15.98 10.69
N LYS A 40 -10.18 -15.32 11.21
CA LYS A 40 -10.77 -15.64 12.52
C LYS A 40 -11.24 -17.10 12.63
N LYS A 41 -11.86 -17.62 11.58
CA LYS A 41 -12.33 -19.03 11.53
C LYS A 41 -11.19 -20.04 11.73
N TYR A 42 -9.98 -19.70 11.29
CA TYR A 42 -8.81 -20.59 11.33
C TYR A 42 -7.73 -20.15 12.33
N ASN A 43 -8.00 -19.11 13.15
CA ASN A 43 -6.99 -18.46 14.01
C ASN A 43 -5.76 -18.01 13.23
N ILE A 44 -5.98 -17.35 12.11
CA ILE A 44 -4.94 -16.75 11.23
C ILE A 44 -5.09 -15.24 11.28
N PRO A 45 -4.07 -14.48 11.71
CA PRO A 45 -4.11 -13.02 11.71
C PRO A 45 -4.09 -12.49 10.28
N LEU A 46 -4.79 -11.39 10.05
CA LEU A 46 -4.67 -10.59 8.84
C LEU A 46 -3.71 -9.43 9.09
N ILE A 47 -2.68 -9.33 8.27
CA ILE A 47 -1.73 -8.21 8.22
C ILE A 47 -2.03 -7.40 6.96
N VAL A 48 -2.21 -6.09 7.10
CA VAL A 48 -2.53 -5.21 5.98
C VAL A 48 -1.45 -4.14 5.81
N ASP A 49 -0.88 -4.08 4.64
CA ASP A 49 -0.06 -2.93 4.23
C ASP A 49 -0.98 -1.79 3.79
N ASN A 50 -0.97 -0.71 4.57
CA ASN A 50 -1.79 0.48 4.33
C ASN A 50 -0.97 1.67 3.81
N THR A 51 0.22 1.40 3.29
CA THR A 51 1.15 2.44 2.82
C THR A 51 0.53 3.37 1.78
N ALA A 52 -0.28 2.85 0.85
CA ALA A 52 -0.90 3.64 -0.22
C ALA A 52 -2.20 4.35 0.20
N ALA A 53 -2.71 4.09 1.42
CA ALA A 53 -3.99 4.60 1.88
C ALA A 53 -3.96 5.11 3.35
N PRO A 54 -2.88 5.79 3.81
CA PRO A 54 -2.89 6.33 5.18
C PRO A 54 -4.03 7.34 5.32
N ILE A 55 -4.59 7.45 6.53
CA ILE A 55 -5.74 8.31 6.86
C ILE A 55 -7.06 7.88 6.21
N ILE A 56 -7.06 7.59 4.90
CA ILE A 56 -8.29 7.27 4.14
C ILE A 56 -8.79 5.84 4.35
N CYS A 57 -7.95 4.94 4.88
CA CYS A 57 -8.36 3.60 5.30
C CYS A 57 -7.82 3.28 6.69
N LYS A 58 -8.64 2.60 7.50
CA LYS A 58 -8.30 2.18 8.86
C LYS A 58 -8.49 0.65 9.00
N PRO A 59 -7.53 -0.15 8.52
CA PRO A 59 -7.71 -1.61 8.43
C PRO A 59 -8.02 -2.31 9.75
N ILE A 60 -7.54 -1.78 10.90
CA ILE A 60 -7.83 -2.35 12.23
C ILE A 60 -9.33 -2.30 12.54
N GLU A 61 -10.03 -1.21 12.19
CA GLU A 61 -11.48 -1.09 12.37
C GLU A 61 -12.27 -2.12 11.54
N HIS A 62 -11.62 -2.70 10.53
CA HIS A 62 -12.18 -3.73 9.65
C HIS A 62 -11.64 -5.14 9.95
N GLY A 63 -10.91 -5.31 11.06
CA GLY A 63 -10.50 -6.61 11.58
C GLY A 63 -9.08 -7.04 11.24
N ALA A 64 -8.24 -6.19 10.64
CA ALA A 64 -6.82 -6.46 10.53
C ALA A 64 -6.20 -6.57 11.94
N ALA A 65 -5.35 -7.57 12.15
CA ALA A 65 -4.63 -7.76 13.41
C ALA A 65 -3.43 -6.82 13.50
N VAL A 66 -2.75 -6.63 12.37
CA VAL A 66 -1.57 -5.78 12.25
C VAL A 66 -1.68 -4.93 11.00
N VAL A 67 -1.26 -3.68 11.11
CA VAL A 67 -1.11 -2.78 9.96
C VAL A 67 0.35 -2.39 9.81
N VAL A 68 0.86 -2.44 8.59
CA VAL A 68 2.22 -2.02 8.27
C VAL A 68 2.18 -0.77 7.39
N TYR A 69 3.17 0.08 7.56
CA TYR A 69 3.38 1.28 6.76
C TYR A 69 4.85 1.40 6.35
N SER A 70 5.09 1.64 5.08
CA SER A 70 6.33 2.29 4.67
C SER A 70 6.22 3.78 5.00
N LEU A 71 6.90 4.22 6.05
CA LEU A 71 6.96 5.64 6.43
C LEU A 71 7.71 6.48 5.38
N THR A 72 8.50 5.82 4.55
CA THR A 72 9.18 6.38 3.37
C THR A 72 8.23 7.07 2.39
N LYS A 73 6.96 6.61 2.34
CA LYS A 73 5.97 7.04 1.36
C LYS A 73 5.18 8.25 1.86
N TYR A 74 3.85 8.22 1.79
CA TYR A 74 2.96 9.33 2.16
C TYR A 74 3.19 9.90 3.55
N ILE A 75 3.61 9.09 4.54
CA ILE A 75 3.80 9.59 5.91
C ILE A 75 5.01 10.53 5.96
N GLY A 76 6.19 10.11 5.50
CA GLY A 76 7.34 10.99 5.34
C GLY A 76 7.10 12.07 4.27
N GLY A 77 6.56 11.68 3.13
CA GLY A 77 5.94 12.53 2.13
C GLY A 77 6.85 13.40 1.26
N HIS A 78 8.17 13.29 1.40
CA HIS A 78 9.12 14.19 0.73
C HIS A 78 10.26 13.46 0.01
N GLY A 79 10.26 12.12 0.01
CA GLY A 79 11.34 11.32 -0.61
C GLY A 79 12.71 11.44 0.09
N THR A 80 12.77 11.95 1.32
CA THR A 80 14.02 12.26 2.04
C THR A 80 14.35 11.29 3.16
N VAL A 81 13.40 10.44 3.55
CA VAL A 81 13.55 9.53 4.69
C VAL A 81 13.15 8.12 4.32
N VAL A 82 13.78 7.14 4.94
CA VAL A 82 13.43 5.72 4.85
C VAL A 82 13.06 5.22 6.23
N GLY A 83 11.91 4.58 6.36
CA GLY A 83 11.46 4.01 7.62
C GLY A 83 10.21 3.15 7.46
N GLY A 84 9.86 2.43 8.50
CA GLY A 84 8.66 1.61 8.57
C GLY A 84 8.01 1.68 9.94
N ALA A 85 6.72 1.36 9.99
CA ALA A 85 5.97 1.22 11.23
C ALA A 85 5.09 -0.04 11.21
N LEU A 86 4.97 -0.65 12.37
CA LEU A 86 4.04 -1.74 12.65
C LEU A 86 3.06 -1.25 13.70
N ILE A 87 1.77 -1.42 13.43
CA ILE A 87 0.68 -1.09 14.34
C ILE A 87 -0.03 -2.39 14.70
N ASP A 88 0.09 -2.83 15.94
CA ASP A 88 -0.65 -3.97 16.47
C ASP A 88 -2.02 -3.49 16.94
N GLY A 89 -3.09 -4.11 16.43
CA GLY A 89 -4.46 -3.74 16.75
C GLY A 89 -4.92 -4.22 18.13
N GLY A 90 -4.16 -5.10 18.78
CA GLY A 90 -4.54 -5.71 20.06
C GLY A 90 -5.79 -6.61 20.00
N ASN A 91 -6.27 -6.91 18.80
CA ASN A 91 -7.54 -7.57 18.54
C ASN A 91 -7.41 -9.03 18.07
N PHE A 92 -6.20 -9.60 18.10
CA PHE A 92 -5.91 -10.99 17.74
C PHE A 92 -5.30 -11.75 18.91
N ASP A 93 -5.88 -12.90 19.24
CA ASP A 93 -5.34 -13.79 20.27
C ASP A 93 -4.19 -14.65 19.72
N TRP A 94 -2.96 -14.24 20.01
CA TRP A 94 -1.73 -14.93 19.59
C TRP A 94 -1.56 -16.29 20.24
N THR A 95 -2.36 -16.64 21.27
CA THR A 95 -2.31 -17.92 21.99
C THR A 95 -3.39 -18.91 21.54
N ALA A 96 -4.38 -18.49 20.76
CA ALA A 96 -5.52 -19.32 20.36
C ALA A 96 -5.12 -20.57 19.57
N ASN A 97 -4.01 -20.55 18.85
CA ASN A 97 -3.47 -21.75 18.16
C ASN A 97 -1.94 -21.78 18.27
N PRO A 98 -1.39 -22.38 19.35
CA PRO A 98 0.05 -22.43 19.59
C PRO A 98 0.85 -23.09 18.47
N LYS A 99 0.32 -24.13 17.83
CA LYS A 99 1.00 -24.80 16.70
C LYS A 99 1.12 -23.87 15.48
N ARG A 100 0.13 -23.00 15.26
CA ARG A 100 0.14 -22.06 14.17
C ARG A 100 1.01 -20.84 14.48
N GLN A 101 1.10 -20.45 15.76
CA GLN A 101 1.82 -19.26 16.22
C GLN A 101 2.95 -19.62 17.20
N PRO A 102 3.94 -20.48 16.81
CA PRO A 102 4.97 -20.95 17.73
C PRO A 102 5.81 -19.81 18.30
N LEU A 103 6.09 -18.76 17.52
CA LEU A 103 6.87 -17.60 17.93
C LEU A 103 6.30 -16.83 19.14
N PHE A 104 5.02 -17.02 19.45
CA PHE A 104 4.34 -16.38 20.59
C PHE A 104 4.05 -17.37 21.72
N ASN A 105 4.20 -18.67 21.48
CA ASN A 105 3.79 -19.73 22.40
C ASN A 105 4.91 -20.62 22.88
N GLU A 106 6.06 -20.60 22.21
CA GLU A 106 7.27 -21.31 22.65
C GLU A 106 8.18 -20.39 23.45
N PRO A 107 8.95 -20.92 24.44
CA PRO A 107 9.93 -20.14 25.17
C PRO A 107 11.00 -19.54 24.24
N ASP A 108 11.20 -18.24 24.31
CA ASP A 108 12.25 -17.53 23.56
C ASP A 108 13.58 -17.60 24.32
N ALA A 109 14.49 -18.42 23.85
CA ALA A 109 15.81 -18.62 24.49
C ALA A 109 16.65 -17.33 24.49
N SER A 110 16.45 -16.40 23.54
CA SER A 110 17.16 -15.11 23.49
C SER A 110 16.71 -14.13 24.57
N TYR A 111 15.56 -14.41 25.23
CA TYR A 111 14.97 -13.62 26.29
C TYR A 111 14.64 -14.44 27.54
N GLY A 112 15.53 -15.34 27.94
CA GLY A 112 15.40 -16.08 29.19
C GLY A 112 14.18 -17.01 29.26
N GLY A 113 13.68 -17.48 28.11
CA GLY A 113 12.54 -18.39 28.05
C GLY A 113 11.17 -17.71 28.08
N VAL A 114 11.09 -16.41 27.80
CA VAL A 114 9.82 -15.68 27.76
C VAL A 114 8.88 -16.27 26.69
N VAL A 115 7.62 -16.48 27.05
CA VAL A 115 6.53 -16.82 26.15
C VAL A 115 5.74 -15.54 25.85
N TRP A 116 6.02 -14.94 24.71
CA TRP A 116 5.55 -13.59 24.35
C TRP A 116 4.03 -13.43 24.36
N GLY A 117 3.29 -14.45 23.91
CA GLY A 117 1.82 -14.41 23.89
C GLY A 117 1.16 -14.38 25.26
N LYS A 118 1.89 -14.74 26.33
CA LYS A 118 1.43 -14.67 27.74
C LYS A 118 2.01 -13.46 28.45
N ALA A 119 3.34 -13.31 28.41
CA ALA A 119 4.04 -12.29 29.18
C ALA A 119 3.63 -10.86 28.80
N VAL A 120 3.37 -10.58 27.52
CA VAL A 120 3.01 -9.24 27.09
C VAL A 120 1.64 -8.81 27.59
N PRO A 121 0.55 -9.59 27.39
CA PRO A 121 -0.75 -9.25 27.98
C PRO A 121 -0.73 -9.13 29.51
N GLU A 122 -0.01 -10.00 30.20
CA GLU A 122 0.14 -9.96 31.66
C GLU A 122 0.81 -8.66 32.13
N LEU A 123 1.85 -8.21 31.41
CA LEU A 123 2.62 -7.02 31.76
C LEU A 123 1.93 -5.71 31.38
N THR A 124 1.30 -5.68 30.20
CA THR A 124 0.79 -4.43 29.59
C THR A 124 -0.72 -4.25 29.74
N GLY A 125 -1.46 -5.31 30.06
CA GLY A 125 -2.91 -5.33 30.04
C GLY A 125 -3.49 -5.30 28.61
N ALA A 126 -2.66 -5.43 27.58
CA ALA A 126 -3.07 -5.35 26.17
C ALA A 126 -2.45 -6.49 25.35
N ASN A 127 -3.21 -7.00 24.37
CA ASN A 127 -2.78 -8.08 23.50
C ASN A 127 -1.93 -7.59 22.32
N VAL A 128 -0.79 -6.94 22.62
CA VAL A 128 0.11 -6.33 21.63
C VAL A 128 1.42 -7.11 21.47
N SER A 129 1.35 -8.41 21.61
CA SER A 129 2.52 -9.31 21.59
C SER A 129 3.30 -9.25 20.29
N PHE A 130 2.63 -9.00 19.15
CA PHE A 130 3.31 -8.89 17.87
C PHE A 130 4.24 -7.68 17.82
N ALA A 131 3.74 -6.49 18.17
CA ALA A 131 4.54 -5.26 18.16
C ALA A 131 5.71 -5.33 19.16
N VAL A 132 5.46 -5.82 20.39
CA VAL A 132 6.50 -5.95 21.42
C VAL A 132 7.58 -6.91 20.95
N ARG A 133 7.22 -8.12 20.51
CA ARG A 133 8.19 -9.11 20.05
C ARG A 133 9.00 -8.61 18.84
N ALA A 134 8.32 -7.98 17.86
CA ALA A 134 9.00 -7.37 16.71
C ALA A 134 10.02 -6.31 17.14
N SER A 135 9.66 -5.44 18.09
CA SER A 135 10.56 -4.41 18.61
C SER A 135 11.73 -4.99 19.38
N VAL A 136 11.48 -5.94 20.30
CA VAL A 136 12.51 -6.43 21.21
C VAL A 136 13.44 -7.42 20.50
N THR A 137 12.90 -8.40 19.77
CA THR A 137 13.69 -9.46 19.15
C THR A 137 14.33 -9.00 17.83
N LEU A 138 13.55 -8.43 16.90
CA LEU A 138 14.05 -8.12 15.57
C LEU A 138 14.92 -6.87 15.54
N LEU A 139 14.58 -5.81 16.28
CA LEU A 139 15.44 -4.62 16.38
C LEU A 139 16.80 -4.97 17.01
N SER A 140 16.81 -5.81 18.04
CA SER A 140 18.03 -6.26 18.71
C SER A 140 18.94 -7.04 17.75
N VAL A 141 18.39 -7.98 16.99
CA VAL A 141 19.16 -8.86 16.09
C VAL A 141 19.58 -8.12 14.82
N HIS A 142 18.68 -7.38 14.19
CA HIS A 142 18.93 -6.71 12.90
C HIS A 142 19.49 -5.30 13.05
N ARG A 143 19.53 -4.76 14.28
CA ARG A 143 19.95 -3.38 14.56
C ARG A 143 19.24 -2.35 13.67
N ALA A 144 18.00 -2.63 13.32
CA ALA A 144 17.18 -1.81 12.42
C ALA A 144 16.61 -0.57 13.14
N ALA A 145 17.37 0.02 14.05
CA ALA A 145 16.97 1.24 14.74
C ALA A 145 16.95 2.41 13.76
N LEU A 146 15.89 3.20 13.83
CA LEU A 146 15.76 4.40 13.02
C LEU A 146 16.72 5.47 13.53
N ALA A 147 17.53 6.05 12.64
CA ALA A 147 18.42 7.16 12.98
C ALA A 147 17.60 8.40 13.40
N THR A 148 18.12 9.20 14.32
CA THR A 148 17.38 10.33 14.92
C THR A 148 16.96 11.37 13.89
N ASP A 149 17.82 11.68 12.92
CA ASP A 149 17.50 12.59 11.81
C ASP A 149 16.34 12.08 10.93
N LYS A 150 16.29 10.76 10.71
CA LYS A 150 15.19 10.12 9.98
C LYS A 150 13.89 10.15 10.78
N ALA A 151 13.96 9.88 12.09
CA ALA A 151 12.80 9.98 12.98
C ALA A 151 12.23 11.40 12.98
N PHE A 152 13.10 12.42 13.08
CA PHE A 152 12.69 13.82 13.01
C PHE A 152 11.94 14.14 11.71
N GLY A 153 12.51 13.78 10.55
CA GLY A 153 11.85 14.00 9.25
C GLY A 153 10.51 13.27 9.10
N ILE A 154 10.40 12.04 9.66
CA ILE A 154 9.15 11.28 9.67
C ILE A 154 8.09 11.95 10.55
N ILE A 155 8.45 12.44 11.74
CA ILE A 155 7.54 13.13 12.66
C ILE A 155 7.00 14.40 11.99
N GLN A 156 7.86 15.22 11.36
CA GLN A 156 7.42 16.40 10.61
C GLN A 156 6.46 16.03 9.47
N GLY A 157 6.75 14.97 8.73
CA GLY A 157 5.85 14.46 7.68
C GLY A 157 4.51 13.99 8.25
N LEU A 158 4.52 13.33 9.41
CA LEU A 158 3.32 12.82 10.07
C LEU A 158 2.36 13.95 10.50
N GLU A 159 2.88 15.08 10.98
CA GLU A 159 2.07 16.22 11.40
C GLU A 159 1.18 16.78 10.28
N THR A 160 1.61 16.67 9.03
CA THR A 160 0.88 17.22 7.86
C THR A 160 0.23 16.14 6.99
N VAL A 161 0.37 14.85 7.32
CA VAL A 161 -0.08 13.77 6.43
C VAL A 161 -1.57 13.85 6.11
N ALA A 162 -2.42 14.23 7.06
CA ALA A 162 -3.87 14.35 6.84
C ALA A 162 -4.22 15.44 5.82
N LEU A 163 -3.55 16.59 5.90
CA LEU A 163 -3.71 17.70 4.95
C LEU A 163 -3.21 17.31 3.56
N ARG A 164 -2.03 16.67 3.50
CA ARG A 164 -1.44 16.22 2.23
C ARG A 164 -2.30 15.15 1.58
N MET A 165 -2.77 14.16 2.33
CA MET A 165 -3.65 13.12 1.78
C MET A 165 -4.94 13.68 1.19
N LYS A 166 -5.56 14.67 1.83
CA LYS A 166 -6.73 15.36 1.29
C LYS A 166 -6.43 16.02 -0.06
N GLN A 167 -5.30 16.72 -0.17
CA GLN A 167 -4.90 17.38 -1.41
C GLN A 167 -4.51 16.36 -2.49
N HIS A 168 -3.73 15.34 -2.15
CA HIS A 168 -3.38 14.24 -3.04
C HIS A 168 -4.63 13.58 -3.66
N CYS A 169 -5.60 13.22 -2.83
CA CYS A 169 -6.85 12.60 -3.31
C CYS A 169 -7.66 13.56 -4.19
N SER A 170 -7.78 14.83 -3.80
CA SER A 170 -8.51 15.84 -4.59
C SER A 170 -7.89 16.02 -5.98
N ASN A 171 -6.56 16.16 -6.05
CA ASN A 171 -5.86 16.27 -7.31
C ASN A 171 -6.01 15.01 -8.16
N ALA A 172 -5.87 13.82 -7.53
CA ALA A 172 -6.01 12.55 -8.24
C ALA A 172 -7.41 12.36 -8.85
N GLU A 173 -8.46 12.69 -8.12
CA GLU A 173 -9.84 12.58 -8.61
C GLU A 173 -10.09 13.47 -9.83
N LYS A 174 -9.63 14.73 -9.78
CA LYS A 174 -9.72 15.66 -10.92
C LYS A 174 -8.90 15.17 -12.11
N THR A 175 -7.70 14.64 -11.87
CA THR A 175 -6.85 14.03 -12.90
C THR A 175 -7.52 12.81 -13.53
N VAL A 176 -8.15 11.94 -12.74
CA VAL A 176 -8.91 10.78 -13.22
C VAL A 176 -10.08 11.19 -14.10
N ASP A 177 -10.81 12.22 -13.71
CA ASP A 177 -11.93 12.73 -14.49
C ASP A 177 -11.50 13.32 -15.85
N HIS A 178 -10.37 14.01 -15.86
CA HIS A 178 -9.76 14.56 -17.08
C HIS A 178 -9.26 13.43 -18.01
N LEU A 179 -8.41 12.52 -17.50
CA LEU A 179 -7.81 11.44 -18.27
C LEU A 179 -8.84 10.43 -18.79
N SER A 180 -9.95 10.23 -18.09
CA SER A 180 -11.03 9.34 -18.53
C SER A 180 -11.73 9.81 -19.82
N LYS A 181 -11.59 11.10 -20.18
CA LYS A 181 -12.16 11.70 -21.38
C LYS A 181 -11.14 11.89 -22.51
N HIS A 182 -9.83 11.68 -22.20
CA HIS A 182 -8.76 11.96 -23.14
C HIS A 182 -8.66 10.90 -24.24
N LYS A 183 -8.57 11.34 -25.51
CA LYS A 183 -8.64 10.47 -26.71
C LYS A 183 -7.52 9.43 -26.80
N LYS A 184 -6.32 9.73 -26.30
CA LYS A 184 -5.14 8.83 -26.31
C LYS A 184 -5.11 7.84 -25.16
N VAL A 185 -5.94 8.03 -24.13
CA VAL A 185 -6.08 7.11 -23.00
C VAL A 185 -7.10 6.05 -23.34
N ALA A 186 -6.69 4.78 -23.32
CA ALA A 186 -7.58 3.64 -23.56
C ALA A 186 -8.34 3.27 -22.30
N ARG A 187 -7.69 3.40 -21.13
CA ARG A 187 -8.25 2.99 -19.85
C ARG A 187 -7.61 3.79 -18.70
N VAL A 188 -8.42 4.08 -17.68
CA VAL A 188 -7.96 4.60 -16.39
C VAL A 188 -8.23 3.55 -15.32
N ILE A 189 -7.23 3.25 -14.50
CA ILE A 189 -7.28 2.32 -13.37
C ILE A 189 -7.26 3.16 -12.09
N TYR A 190 -8.36 3.13 -11.35
CA TYR A 190 -8.52 3.87 -10.11
C TYR A 190 -9.65 3.25 -9.28
N PRO A 191 -9.66 3.34 -7.95
CA PRO A 191 -10.66 2.65 -7.12
C PRO A 191 -12.11 2.93 -7.51
N THR A 192 -12.44 4.16 -7.91
CA THR A 192 -13.81 4.55 -8.29
C THR A 192 -14.24 4.09 -9.70
N LYS A 193 -13.31 3.57 -10.50
CA LYS A 193 -13.60 3.07 -11.85
C LYS A 193 -13.99 1.59 -11.89
N TYR A 194 -14.02 0.94 -10.74
CA TYR A 194 -14.49 -0.43 -10.62
C TYR A 194 -15.97 -0.49 -10.28
N GLU A 195 -16.63 -1.51 -10.83
CA GLU A 195 -18.04 -1.84 -10.58
C GLU A 195 -18.18 -3.09 -9.70
N GLY A 196 -19.41 -3.47 -9.40
CA GLY A 196 -19.73 -4.66 -8.62
C GLY A 196 -19.11 -4.63 -7.23
N ASP A 197 -18.68 -5.77 -6.75
CA ASP A 197 -18.17 -5.90 -5.38
C ASP A 197 -16.84 -5.15 -5.16
N ILE A 198 -16.01 -4.99 -6.19
CA ILE A 198 -14.76 -4.23 -6.09
C ILE A 198 -15.06 -2.74 -5.89
N GLY A 199 -16.02 -2.18 -6.63
CA GLY A 199 -16.44 -0.79 -6.47
C GLY A 199 -17.13 -0.54 -5.11
N LYS A 200 -17.91 -1.50 -4.61
CA LYS A 200 -18.50 -1.43 -3.26
C LYS A 200 -17.44 -1.37 -2.16
N ARG A 201 -16.29 -2.05 -2.33
CA ARG A 201 -15.19 -2.02 -1.35
C ARG A 201 -14.58 -0.64 -1.20
N ALA A 202 -14.42 0.11 -2.32
CA ALA A 202 -13.93 1.48 -2.25
C ALA A 202 -14.83 2.32 -1.33
N LYS A 203 -16.15 2.27 -1.51
CA LYS A 203 -17.12 2.98 -0.67
C LYS A 203 -17.15 2.49 0.78
N LYS A 204 -16.84 1.21 1.02
CA LYS A 204 -16.87 0.59 2.35
C LYS A 204 -15.63 0.91 3.18
N TYR A 205 -14.45 0.91 2.57
CA TYR A 205 -13.18 0.95 3.27
C TYR A 205 -12.44 2.28 3.15
N LEU A 206 -12.71 3.07 2.10
CA LEU A 206 -12.04 4.35 1.89
C LEU A 206 -12.96 5.50 2.34
N ASN A 207 -12.40 6.41 3.13
CA ASN A 207 -13.10 7.58 3.64
C ASN A 207 -12.24 8.83 3.45
N GLY A 208 -12.82 9.88 2.87
CA GLY A 208 -12.13 11.15 2.64
C GLY A 208 -11.23 11.17 1.40
N GLY A 209 -11.33 10.16 0.52
CA GLY A 209 -10.61 10.09 -0.76
C GLY A 209 -10.37 8.65 -1.22
N ASN A 210 -9.83 8.50 -2.44
CA ASN A 210 -9.63 7.19 -3.07
C ASN A 210 -8.14 6.89 -3.37
N GLY A 211 -7.22 7.62 -2.72
CA GLY A 211 -5.79 7.52 -2.94
C GLY A 211 -5.30 8.41 -4.08
N ALA A 212 -3.99 8.44 -4.29
CA ALA A 212 -3.37 9.29 -5.32
C ALA A 212 -2.55 8.52 -6.36
N LEU A 213 -2.66 7.20 -6.37
CA LEU A 213 -2.14 6.37 -7.44
C LEU A 213 -3.18 6.23 -8.55
N ILE A 214 -2.74 6.45 -9.78
CA ILE A 214 -3.56 6.28 -10.98
C ILE A 214 -2.78 5.40 -11.95
N GLY A 215 -3.41 4.35 -12.46
CA GLY A 215 -2.94 3.64 -13.65
C GLY A 215 -3.63 4.19 -14.88
N ILE A 216 -2.89 4.39 -15.96
CA ILE A 216 -3.47 4.64 -17.28
C ILE A 216 -2.88 3.68 -18.31
N GLU A 217 -3.63 3.41 -19.34
CA GLU A 217 -3.21 2.62 -20.48
C GLU A 217 -3.31 3.48 -21.73
N LEU A 218 -2.18 3.66 -22.42
CA LEU A 218 -2.10 4.44 -23.65
C LEU A 218 -2.38 3.59 -24.87
N LYS A 219 -3.08 4.14 -25.88
CA LYS A 219 -3.48 3.41 -27.09
C LYS A 219 -2.29 3.02 -27.98
N GLY A 220 -1.19 3.74 -27.93
CA GLY A 220 -0.03 3.50 -28.79
C GLY A 220 1.01 2.49 -28.25
N GLY A 221 0.68 1.74 -27.19
CA GLY A 221 1.56 0.70 -26.63
C GLY A 221 2.87 1.25 -26.05
N ILE A 222 3.96 0.47 -26.16
CA ILE A 222 5.23 0.75 -25.50
C ILE A 222 5.89 2.05 -25.99
N GLU A 223 5.82 2.35 -27.29
CA GLU A 223 6.43 3.56 -27.85
C GLU A 223 5.69 4.82 -27.41
N SER A 224 4.37 4.78 -27.32
CA SER A 224 3.59 5.87 -26.72
C SER A 224 3.96 6.07 -25.25
N GLY A 225 4.13 4.99 -24.50
CA GLY A 225 4.54 5.06 -23.09
C GLY A 225 5.89 5.74 -22.90
N LYS A 226 6.88 5.39 -23.74
CA LYS A 226 8.21 6.02 -23.72
C LYS A 226 8.14 7.52 -24.02
N LYS A 227 7.52 7.87 -25.14
CA LYS A 227 7.36 9.28 -25.55
C LYS A 227 6.62 10.13 -24.53
N PHE A 228 5.57 9.55 -23.92
CA PHE A 228 4.83 10.19 -22.84
C PHE A 228 5.74 10.53 -21.66
N ILE A 229 6.49 9.56 -21.14
CA ILE A 229 7.40 9.77 -20.01
C ILE A 229 8.49 10.80 -20.34
N GLU A 230 9.08 10.72 -21.53
CA GLU A 230 10.14 11.63 -21.98
C GLU A 230 9.65 13.07 -22.16
N ALA A 231 8.37 13.25 -22.48
CA ALA A 231 7.76 14.55 -22.68
C ALA A 231 7.31 15.26 -21.39
N LEU A 232 7.16 14.53 -20.28
CA LEU A 232 6.80 15.12 -19.00
C LEU A 232 7.86 16.11 -18.52
N LYS A 233 7.43 17.28 -18.03
CA LYS A 233 8.29 18.37 -17.58
C LYS A 233 8.28 18.57 -16.07
N MET A 234 7.12 18.38 -15.45
CA MET A 234 6.90 18.57 -14.02
C MET A 234 6.97 17.24 -13.25
N PHE A 235 6.42 16.17 -13.82
CA PHE A 235 6.45 14.86 -13.19
C PHE A 235 7.87 14.29 -13.12
N TYR A 236 8.29 13.82 -11.96
CA TYR A 236 9.55 13.12 -11.82
C TYR A 236 9.42 11.67 -12.28
N HIS A 237 10.34 11.23 -13.14
CA HIS A 237 10.42 9.84 -13.59
C HIS A 237 11.14 9.00 -12.54
N VAL A 238 10.43 8.53 -11.55
CA VAL A 238 10.96 7.71 -10.44
C VAL A 238 9.96 6.69 -9.93
N ALA A 239 10.46 5.50 -9.63
CA ALA A 239 9.67 4.39 -9.11
C ALA A 239 9.38 4.54 -7.60
N ASN A 240 8.78 5.66 -7.20
CA ASN A 240 8.34 5.92 -5.84
C ASN A 240 6.83 6.23 -5.80
N ILE A 241 6.27 6.42 -4.61
CA ILE A 241 4.88 6.86 -4.38
C ILE A 241 4.84 7.77 -3.14
N GLY A 242 3.80 8.61 -3.04
CA GLY A 242 3.52 9.37 -1.82
C GLY A 242 4.48 10.51 -1.56
N ASP A 243 5.16 11.00 -2.57
CA ASP A 243 5.94 12.24 -2.53
C ASP A 243 5.01 13.45 -2.71
N ALA A 244 5.36 14.59 -2.14
CA ALA A 244 4.69 15.86 -2.38
C ALA A 244 4.69 16.25 -3.87
N ARG A 245 5.68 15.80 -4.62
CA ARG A 245 5.81 15.97 -6.07
C ARG A 245 5.07 14.85 -6.82
N SER A 246 4.55 15.20 -7.98
CA SER A 246 3.97 14.24 -8.92
C SER A 246 5.05 13.35 -9.54
N LEU A 247 4.78 12.05 -9.59
CA LEU A 247 5.72 11.04 -10.08
C LEU A 247 5.07 10.20 -11.18
N ALA A 248 5.86 9.77 -12.16
CA ALA A 248 5.41 8.89 -13.22
C ALA A 248 6.42 7.79 -13.50
N ILE A 249 5.94 6.59 -13.84
CA ILE A 249 6.76 5.51 -14.39
C ILE A 249 6.04 4.81 -15.53
N HIS A 250 6.84 4.29 -16.46
CA HIS A 250 6.40 3.32 -17.46
C HIS A 250 6.91 1.93 -17.04
N PRO A 251 6.09 1.11 -16.36
CA PRO A 251 6.55 -0.14 -15.75
C PRO A 251 7.22 -1.10 -16.72
N ALA A 252 6.72 -1.19 -17.95
CA ALA A 252 7.27 -2.10 -18.98
C ALA A 252 8.73 -1.80 -19.33
N THR A 253 9.19 -0.55 -19.22
CA THR A 253 10.58 -0.16 -19.53
C THR A 253 11.44 0.11 -18.28
N THR A 254 10.87 -0.02 -17.08
CA THR A 254 11.58 0.26 -15.83
C THR A 254 11.49 -0.90 -14.86
N THR A 255 10.50 -0.92 -13.98
CA THR A 255 10.37 -1.90 -12.88
C THR A 255 10.10 -3.34 -13.33
N HIS A 256 9.64 -3.53 -14.56
CA HIS A 256 9.31 -4.84 -15.14
C HIS A 256 10.04 -5.09 -16.46
N SER A 257 11.12 -4.35 -16.74
CA SER A 257 11.86 -4.43 -18.00
C SER A 257 12.50 -5.79 -18.31
N GLN A 258 12.64 -6.64 -17.29
CA GLN A 258 13.16 -8.01 -17.41
C GLN A 258 12.09 -9.05 -17.80
N LEU A 259 10.81 -8.68 -17.78
CA LEU A 259 9.72 -9.60 -18.09
C LEU A 259 9.42 -9.61 -19.58
N THR A 260 9.04 -10.77 -20.09
CA THR A 260 8.48 -10.93 -21.45
C THR A 260 7.10 -10.27 -21.51
N GLU A 261 6.60 -10.00 -22.70
CA GLU A 261 5.28 -9.41 -22.89
C GLU A 261 4.16 -10.25 -22.25
N GLN A 262 4.24 -11.56 -22.33
CA GLN A 262 3.28 -12.48 -21.69
C GLN A 262 3.33 -12.40 -20.16
N GLU A 263 4.52 -12.33 -19.59
CA GLU A 263 4.71 -12.17 -18.13
C GLU A 263 4.25 -10.78 -17.65
N LEU A 264 4.48 -9.73 -18.44
CA LEU A 264 3.95 -8.39 -18.18
C LEU A 264 2.44 -8.40 -18.10
N ILE A 265 1.76 -8.99 -19.08
CA ILE A 265 0.30 -9.11 -19.12
C ILE A 265 -0.20 -9.93 -17.92
N ALA A 266 0.47 -11.03 -17.58
CA ALA A 266 0.14 -11.85 -16.41
C ALA A 266 0.30 -11.07 -15.09
N ALA A 267 1.30 -10.20 -15.00
CA ALA A 267 1.51 -9.28 -13.86
C ALA A 267 0.52 -8.10 -13.85
N GLY A 268 -0.29 -7.95 -14.89
CA GLY A 268 -1.28 -6.87 -15.00
C GLY A 268 -0.72 -5.56 -15.56
N VAL A 269 0.42 -5.63 -16.19
CA VAL A 269 1.09 -4.50 -16.85
C VAL A 269 0.97 -4.69 -18.36
N THR A 270 0.30 -3.78 -19.06
CA THR A 270 0.28 -3.78 -20.52
C THR A 270 1.43 -2.94 -21.07
N PRO A 271 1.82 -3.11 -22.36
CA PRO A 271 2.90 -2.32 -22.95
C PRO A 271 2.71 -0.80 -22.86
N GLY A 272 1.48 -0.32 -22.87
CA GLY A 272 1.14 1.11 -22.76
C GLY A 272 0.80 1.57 -21.33
N SER A 273 1.04 0.73 -20.32
CA SER A 273 0.71 1.06 -18.93
C SER A 273 1.63 2.11 -18.37
N ILE A 274 1.05 3.19 -17.84
CA ILE A 274 1.73 4.23 -17.07
C ILE A 274 1.16 4.24 -15.65
N ARG A 275 2.00 4.34 -14.65
CA ARG A 275 1.59 4.63 -13.28
C ARG A 275 1.94 6.07 -12.93
N LEU A 276 0.93 6.81 -12.52
CA LEU A 276 1.06 8.15 -11.98
C LEU A 276 0.88 8.10 -10.46
N CYS A 277 1.66 8.89 -9.74
CA CYS A 277 1.42 9.23 -8.35
C CYS A 277 1.25 10.74 -8.29
N ILE A 278 0.04 11.19 -8.00
CA ILE A 278 -0.31 12.60 -8.06
C ILE A 278 0.15 13.31 -6.80
N GLY A 279 0.87 14.41 -6.99
CA GLY A 279 1.43 15.25 -5.94
C GLY A 279 0.49 16.35 -5.45
N LEU A 280 1.10 17.38 -4.87
CA LEU A 280 0.41 18.50 -4.23
C LEU A 280 0.40 19.78 -5.07
N GLU A 281 0.96 19.73 -6.26
CA GLU A 281 1.04 20.86 -7.18
C GLU A 281 -0.35 21.37 -7.54
N HIS A 282 -0.44 22.56 -8.12
CA HIS A 282 -1.71 23.06 -8.59
C HIS A 282 -2.30 22.12 -9.66
N ILE A 283 -3.59 21.89 -9.61
CA ILE A 283 -4.24 20.90 -10.48
C ILE A 283 -4.12 21.25 -11.96
N ASP A 284 -4.16 22.54 -12.29
CA ASP A 284 -4.04 22.99 -13.68
C ASP A 284 -2.64 22.69 -14.23
N ASP A 285 -1.58 22.88 -13.43
CA ASP A 285 -0.20 22.55 -13.82
C ASP A 285 -0.04 21.03 -14.04
N ILE A 286 -0.69 20.20 -13.18
CA ILE A 286 -0.72 18.74 -13.34
C ILE A 286 -1.38 18.36 -14.68
N ILE A 287 -2.54 18.96 -14.98
CA ILE A 287 -3.29 18.67 -16.20
C ILE A 287 -2.54 19.15 -17.43
N ASP A 288 -1.98 20.36 -17.41
CA ASP A 288 -1.22 20.95 -18.52
C ASP A 288 0.00 20.08 -18.87
N ASP A 289 0.74 19.59 -17.87
CA ASP A 289 1.89 18.70 -18.09
C ASP A 289 1.47 17.35 -18.67
N LEU A 290 0.37 16.79 -18.20
CA LEU A 290 -0.17 15.55 -18.75
C LEU A 290 -0.65 15.72 -20.20
N ASP A 291 -1.34 16.81 -20.53
CA ASP A 291 -1.88 17.05 -21.86
C ASP A 291 -0.78 17.30 -22.90
N GLN A 292 0.24 18.08 -22.54
CA GLN A 292 1.38 18.29 -23.44
C GLN A 292 2.16 16.98 -23.67
N ALA A 293 2.34 16.13 -22.64
CA ALA A 293 3.01 14.83 -22.77
C ALA A 293 2.15 13.82 -23.56
N LEU A 294 0.84 13.80 -23.35
CA LEU A 294 -0.07 13.00 -24.16
C LEU A 294 -0.07 13.47 -25.62
N SER A 295 0.07 14.76 -25.90
CA SER A 295 0.13 15.29 -27.28
C SER A 295 1.37 14.78 -28.02
N ALA A 296 2.48 14.62 -27.33
CA ALA A 296 3.75 14.12 -27.87
C ALA A 296 3.81 12.58 -28.05
N SER A 297 2.91 11.83 -27.39
CA SER A 297 2.92 10.37 -27.32
C SER A 297 2.20 9.68 -28.50
#